data_b72a2d8d1133c40c801622922cb1cd51
#
_entry.id   b72a2d8d1133c40c801622922cb1cd51
#
_cell.length_a   1.000
_cell.length_b   1.000
_cell.length_c   1.000
_cell.angle_alpha   90.00
_cell.angle_beta   90.00
_cell.angle_gamma   90.00
#
_symmetry.space_group_name_H-M   'P 1'
#
loop_
_entity.id
_entity.type
_entity.pdbx_description
1 polymer ?
#
loop_
_entity_poly.entity_id
_entity_poly.type
_entity_poly.pdbx_seq_one_letter_code
_entity_poly.pdbx_strand_id
1 'polypeptide(L)'
;MGQKNKGLKWILAIIVIAAIMVYILPKIRSSKEIIGDEIEVKSGDISTYYSFSGSIEAKNRQTVFADGAIQIKEFNVKVGDMVQKDDILYKTNRGIDVKSEIDGEILDIFVQEDEQLMPGAKIIEIVDYKDLQLKVKVDEYDLKTIKKDIPVNITIHALNKDFEGIVTDIAKEGVNMNGVTFFNTNISIENPGDILVGMSAEAKVLNEKANDIVVLPITAVKFRDDNSPYVKVKQDGEIEDKDIELGITDGISVEIKSGLNVGDKVFIPKEITNNFGPPEGVRKTVNPGGES
;
A
#
# COMPACT_ATOMS: atom_id res chain seq x y z
N MET A 1 25.72 62.92 -68.63
CA MET A 1 25.39 63.16 -67.22
C MET A 1 24.23 62.26 -66.84
N GLY A 2 24.42 61.21 -66.07
CA GLY A 2 23.32 60.34 -65.74
C GLY A 2 23.76 59.05 -65.06
N GLN A 3 24.70 59.12 -64.08
CA GLN A 3 25.10 57.86 -63.41
C GLN A 3 25.29 58.07 -61.90
N LYS A 4 24.25 58.55 -61.19
CA LYS A 4 24.42 58.85 -59.76
C LYS A 4 23.36 58.26 -58.82
N ASN A 5 22.36 57.43 -59.27
CA ASN A 5 21.29 57.00 -58.36
C ASN A 5 21.10 55.48 -58.22
N LYS A 6 21.99 54.66 -58.78
CA LYS A 6 21.86 53.19 -58.63
C LYS A 6 22.35 52.74 -57.26
N GLY A 7 23.42 53.32 -56.70
CA GLY A 7 23.96 52.95 -55.38
C GLY A 7 23.02 53.29 -54.23
N LEU A 8 22.36 54.44 -54.28
CA LEU A 8 21.41 54.87 -53.25
C LEU A 8 20.17 53.97 -53.15
N LYS A 9 19.70 53.46 -54.28
CA LYS A 9 18.56 52.52 -54.30
C LYS A 9 18.92 51.15 -53.70
N TRP A 10 20.17 50.70 -53.89
CA TRP A 10 20.65 49.44 -53.28
C TRP A 10 20.87 49.59 -51.75
N ILE A 11 21.33 50.72 -51.29
CA ILE A 11 21.46 50.97 -49.84
C ILE A 11 20.10 51.04 -49.16
N LEU A 12 19.09 51.67 -49.78
CA LEU A 12 17.71 51.70 -49.31
C LEU A 12 17.08 50.29 -49.27
N ALA A 13 17.33 49.47 -50.29
CA ALA A 13 16.84 48.08 -50.34
C ALA A 13 17.46 47.22 -49.20
N ILE A 14 18.76 47.39 -48.90
CA ILE A 14 19.43 46.68 -47.81
C ILE A 14 18.90 47.12 -46.44
N ILE A 15 18.59 48.41 -46.26
CA ILE A 15 18.03 48.93 -44.99
C ILE A 15 16.59 48.38 -44.82
N VAL A 16 15.78 48.33 -45.88
CA VAL A 16 14.44 47.74 -45.78
C VAL A 16 14.49 46.24 -45.50
N ILE A 17 15.40 45.50 -46.16
CA ILE A 17 15.58 44.04 -45.86
C ILE A 17 16.10 43.85 -44.43
N ALA A 18 17.00 44.66 -43.94
CA ALA A 18 17.47 44.61 -42.57
C ALA A 18 16.34 44.94 -41.57
N ALA A 19 15.51 45.93 -41.85
CA ALA A 19 14.35 46.28 -41.01
C ALA A 19 13.29 45.18 -41.03
N ILE A 20 13.04 44.54 -42.18
CA ILE A 20 12.16 43.37 -42.29
C ILE A 20 12.73 42.15 -41.54
N MET A 21 14.03 41.94 -41.61
CA MET A 21 14.74 40.90 -40.90
C MET A 21 14.67 41.10 -39.38
N VAL A 22 14.87 42.30 -38.89
CA VAL A 22 14.76 42.66 -37.45
C VAL A 22 13.30 42.54 -36.96
N TYR A 23 12.31 42.78 -37.83
CA TYR A 23 10.91 42.67 -37.48
C TYR A 23 10.39 41.22 -37.52
N ILE A 24 10.96 40.36 -38.39
CA ILE A 24 10.54 38.96 -38.55
C ILE A 24 11.33 38.01 -37.65
N LEU A 25 12.61 38.28 -37.35
CA LEU A 25 13.46 37.44 -36.46
C LEU A 25 12.91 37.20 -35.07
N PRO A 26 12.25 38.13 -34.34
CA PRO A 26 11.65 37.81 -33.06
C PRO A 26 10.38 36.98 -33.16
N LYS A 27 9.75 36.88 -34.33
CA LYS A 27 8.55 35.99 -34.52
C LYS A 27 8.89 34.53 -34.83
N ILE A 28 10.16 34.24 -35.19
CA ILE A 28 10.66 32.85 -35.31
C ILE A 28 11.38 32.47 -34.00
N ARG A 29 10.77 32.78 -32.87
CA ARG A 29 11.16 32.17 -31.61
C ARG A 29 10.60 30.74 -31.70
N SER A 30 11.49 29.81 -32.01
CA SER A 30 11.21 28.37 -32.02
C SER A 30 10.55 28.01 -30.68
N SER A 31 9.23 27.92 -30.69
CA SER A 31 8.51 27.27 -29.60
C SER A 31 9.06 25.86 -29.55
N LYS A 32 9.86 25.54 -28.57
CA LYS A 32 10.21 24.17 -28.25
C LYS A 32 8.88 23.47 -28.04
N GLU A 33 8.45 22.68 -29.00
CA GLU A 33 7.22 21.88 -28.88
C GLU A 33 7.46 20.92 -27.72
N ILE A 34 6.95 21.28 -26.54
CA ILE A 34 7.02 20.43 -25.36
C ILE A 34 6.00 19.32 -25.59
N ILE A 35 6.51 18.12 -25.86
CA ILE A 35 5.68 16.93 -26.03
C ILE A 35 5.15 16.52 -24.65
N GLY A 36 3.85 16.31 -24.55
CA GLY A 36 3.20 15.91 -23.31
C GLY A 36 1.76 15.48 -23.54
N ASP A 37 1.14 14.96 -22.51
CA ASP A 37 -0.26 14.56 -22.52
C ASP A 37 -1.11 15.66 -21.87
N GLU A 38 -2.29 15.93 -22.46
CA GLU A 38 -3.31 16.75 -21.81
C GLU A 38 -4.26 15.83 -21.06
N ILE A 39 -4.51 16.13 -19.80
CA ILE A 39 -5.54 15.47 -19.00
C ILE A 39 -6.61 16.48 -18.60
N GLU A 40 -7.85 16.04 -18.61
CA GLU A 40 -8.98 16.83 -18.17
C GLU A 40 -9.19 16.65 -16.67
N VAL A 41 -9.37 17.74 -15.96
CA VAL A 41 -9.73 17.78 -14.54
C VAL A 41 -11.12 17.23 -14.36
N LYS A 42 -11.30 16.26 -13.47
CA LYS A 42 -12.57 15.58 -13.21
C LYS A 42 -13.03 15.77 -11.79
N SER A 43 -14.33 15.55 -11.55
CA SER A 43 -14.84 15.29 -10.22
C SER A 43 -14.61 13.83 -9.86
N GLY A 44 -14.28 13.56 -8.61
CA GLY A 44 -14.06 12.22 -8.09
C GLY A 44 -14.08 12.19 -6.57
N ASP A 45 -13.90 10.98 -6.03
CA ASP A 45 -13.85 10.73 -4.60
C ASP A 45 -12.43 10.33 -4.21
N ILE A 46 -11.95 10.82 -3.08
CA ILE A 46 -10.69 10.38 -2.47
C ILE A 46 -10.99 9.86 -1.07
N SER A 47 -10.45 8.70 -0.75
CA SER A 47 -10.47 8.12 0.59
C SER A 47 -9.07 7.80 1.03
N THR A 48 -8.69 8.23 2.21
CA THR A 48 -7.40 7.92 2.83
C THR A 48 -7.58 6.93 3.95
N TYR A 49 -6.57 6.09 4.19
CA TYR A 49 -6.65 5.03 5.18
C TYR A 49 -5.39 5.00 6.03
N TYR A 50 -5.56 4.67 7.30
CA TYR A 50 -4.47 4.14 8.12
C TYR A 50 -4.37 2.64 7.87
N SER A 51 -3.16 2.14 7.64
CA SER A 51 -2.90 0.74 7.35
C SER A 51 -2.09 0.09 8.47
N PHE A 52 -2.58 -1.03 8.98
CA PHE A 52 -1.94 -1.80 10.03
C PHE A 52 -1.74 -3.23 9.57
N SER A 53 -0.49 -3.71 9.59
CA SER A 53 -0.17 -5.09 9.23
C SER A 53 -0.25 -6.01 10.44
N GLY A 54 -0.69 -7.23 10.21
CA GLY A 54 -0.83 -8.24 11.23
C GLY A 54 -0.90 -9.66 10.70
N SER A 55 -1.25 -10.59 11.57
CA SER A 55 -1.42 -12.00 11.24
C SER A 55 -2.79 -12.51 11.67
N ILE A 56 -3.31 -13.45 10.91
CA ILE A 56 -4.53 -14.18 11.26
C ILE A 56 -4.20 -15.15 12.38
N GLU A 57 -4.98 -15.09 13.46
CA GLU A 57 -4.90 -16.01 14.59
C GLU A 57 -6.28 -16.64 14.85
N ALA A 58 -6.29 -17.84 15.38
CA ALA A 58 -7.53 -18.41 15.95
C ALA A 58 -7.87 -17.64 17.22
N LYS A 59 -9.12 -17.23 17.36
CA LYS A 59 -9.59 -16.51 18.55
C LYS A 59 -9.64 -17.42 19.76
N ASN A 60 -10.07 -18.67 19.56
CA ASN A 60 -10.15 -19.66 20.58
C ASN A 60 -9.06 -20.74 20.39
N ARG A 61 -8.26 -20.92 21.41
CA ARG A 61 -7.22 -21.96 21.47
C ARG A 61 -7.14 -22.50 22.89
N GLN A 62 -7.14 -23.82 23.05
CA GLN A 62 -6.98 -24.49 24.33
C GLN A 62 -5.72 -25.34 24.30
N THR A 63 -4.87 -25.16 25.28
CA THR A 63 -3.76 -26.10 25.56
C THR A 63 -4.08 -26.81 26.88
N VAL A 64 -4.22 -28.13 26.81
CA VAL A 64 -4.47 -28.96 27.97
C VAL A 64 -3.14 -29.36 28.58
N PHE A 65 -2.96 -29.07 29.85
CA PHE A 65 -1.76 -29.41 30.64
C PHE A 65 -2.09 -30.43 31.72
N ALA A 66 -1.08 -31.19 32.18
CA ALA A 66 -1.21 -32.06 33.30
C ALA A 66 -1.32 -31.25 34.60
N ASP A 67 -2.42 -31.40 35.36
CA ASP A 67 -2.64 -30.71 36.63
C ASP A 67 -1.74 -31.23 37.76
N GLY A 68 -1.22 -32.44 37.59
CA GLY A 68 -0.40 -33.12 38.59
C GLY A 68 0.41 -34.25 37.99
N ALA A 69 1.04 -35.07 38.85
CA ALA A 69 1.64 -36.32 38.39
C ALA A 69 0.50 -37.31 38.01
N ILE A 70 0.31 -37.52 36.71
CA ILE A 70 -0.75 -38.38 36.13
C ILE A 70 -0.14 -39.31 35.10
N GLN A 71 -0.90 -40.38 34.81
CA GLN A 71 -0.64 -41.28 33.67
C GLN A 71 -1.88 -41.30 32.81
N ILE A 72 -1.73 -41.16 31.52
CA ILE A 72 -2.84 -41.28 30.58
C ILE A 72 -3.13 -42.73 30.31
N LYS A 73 -4.39 -43.12 30.48
CA LYS A 73 -4.82 -44.49 30.23
C LYS A 73 -5.16 -44.72 28.77
N GLU A 74 -5.93 -43.81 28.20
CA GLU A 74 -6.41 -43.88 26.82
C GLU A 74 -6.76 -42.50 26.29
N PHE A 75 -6.54 -42.26 25.00
CA PHE A 75 -7.07 -41.12 24.27
C PHE A 75 -8.37 -41.46 23.60
N ASN A 76 -9.35 -40.55 23.68
CA ASN A 76 -10.63 -40.66 22.98
C ASN A 76 -10.62 -39.92 21.64
N VAL A 77 -9.57 -39.20 21.35
CA VAL A 77 -9.40 -38.35 20.18
C VAL A 77 -8.05 -38.58 19.52
N LYS A 78 -7.93 -38.15 18.24
CA LYS A 78 -6.71 -38.21 17.46
C LYS A 78 -6.44 -36.81 16.86
N VAL A 79 -5.21 -36.56 16.43
CA VAL A 79 -4.83 -35.37 15.66
C VAL A 79 -5.72 -35.29 14.41
N GLY A 80 -6.30 -34.09 14.19
CA GLY A 80 -7.23 -33.80 13.09
C GLY A 80 -8.73 -34.09 13.44
N ASP A 81 -9.05 -34.67 14.60
CA ASP A 81 -10.43 -34.84 14.99
C ASP A 81 -11.08 -33.50 15.39
N MET A 82 -12.35 -33.32 14.98
CA MET A 82 -13.20 -32.23 15.44
C MET A 82 -13.82 -32.59 16.77
N VAL A 83 -13.70 -31.74 17.76
CA VAL A 83 -14.30 -31.88 19.09
C VAL A 83 -15.25 -30.73 19.38
N GLN A 84 -16.25 -31.01 20.20
CA GLN A 84 -17.11 -29.99 20.79
C GLN A 84 -16.72 -29.75 22.26
N LYS A 85 -17.15 -28.64 22.79
CA LYS A 85 -17.03 -28.38 24.22
C LYS A 85 -17.70 -29.50 25.01
N ASP A 86 -17.04 -29.93 26.08
CA ASP A 86 -17.41 -31.07 26.95
C ASP A 86 -17.16 -32.46 26.37
N ASP A 87 -16.64 -32.62 25.15
CA ASP A 87 -16.19 -33.92 24.65
C ASP A 87 -14.99 -34.42 25.44
N ILE A 88 -14.95 -35.75 25.68
CA ILE A 88 -13.88 -36.41 26.42
C ILE A 88 -12.65 -36.53 25.53
N LEU A 89 -11.55 -35.89 25.92
CA LEU A 89 -10.28 -35.94 25.21
C LEU A 89 -9.46 -37.18 25.58
N TYR A 90 -9.34 -37.45 26.86
CA TYR A 90 -8.61 -38.61 27.36
C TYR A 90 -9.07 -39.00 28.78
N LYS A 91 -8.70 -40.20 29.20
CA LYS A 91 -8.90 -40.69 30.57
C LYS A 91 -7.57 -40.91 31.27
N THR A 92 -7.53 -40.56 32.55
CA THR A 92 -6.36 -40.83 33.39
C THR A 92 -6.45 -42.26 33.99
N ASN A 93 -5.31 -42.77 34.49
CA ASN A 93 -5.25 -44.04 35.24
C ASN A 93 -6.06 -44.03 36.52
N ARG A 94 -6.44 -42.84 37.01
CA ARG A 94 -7.33 -42.66 38.17
C ARG A 94 -8.80 -42.65 37.82
N GLY A 95 -9.14 -42.85 36.55
CA GLY A 95 -10.53 -42.85 36.03
C GLY A 95 -11.12 -41.44 35.92
N ILE A 96 -10.32 -40.39 35.80
CA ILE A 96 -10.79 -39.04 35.59
C ILE A 96 -10.86 -38.79 34.10
N ASP A 97 -12.00 -38.31 33.61
CA ASP A 97 -12.25 -37.88 32.23
C ASP A 97 -11.84 -36.40 32.11
N VAL A 98 -10.93 -36.10 31.18
CA VAL A 98 -10.54 -34.72 30.84
C VAL A 98 -11.25 -34.34 29.55
N LYS A 99 -11.90 -33.15 29.56
CA LYS A 99 -12.81 -32.70 28.51
C LYS A 99 -12.29 -31.45 27.81
N SER A 100 -12.76 -31.24 26.58
CA SER A 100 -12.56 -29.99 25.87
C SER A 100 -13.36 -28.85 26.50
N GLU A 101 -12.77 -27.67 26.61
CA GLU A 101 -13.44 -26.44 27.05
C GLU A 101 -13.97 -25.63 25.88
N ILE A 102 -13.52 -25.93 24.65
CA ILE A 102 -13.90 -25.24 23.43
C ILE A 102 -14.30 -26.21 22.31
N ASP A 103 -15.02 -25.69 21.33
CA ASP A 103 -15.17 -26.37 20.04
C ASP A 103 -13.87 -26.15 19.23
N GLY A 104 -13.45 -27.15 18.45
CA GLY A 104 -12.24 -26.98 17.62
C GLY A 104 -11.75 -28.31 17.04
N GLU A 105 -10.56 -28.23 16.45
CA GLU A 105 -9.82 -29.36 15.91
C GLU A 105 -8.60 -29.66 16.78
N ILE A 106 -8.33 -30.96 16.99
CA ILE A 106 -7.14 -31.43 17.68
C ILE A 106 -5.92 -31.14 16.80
N LEU A 107 -5.16 -30.10 17.16
CA LEU A 107 -3.96 -29.71 16.40
C LEU A 107 -2.81 -30.70 16.64
N ASP A 108 -2.57 -31.07 17.91
CA ASP A 108 -1.47 -31.95 18.27
C ASP A 108 -1.73 -32.67 19.59
N ILE A 109 -1.14 -33.85 19.74
CA ILE A 109 -1.08 -34.66 20.97
C ILE A 109 0.40 -34.91 21.29
N PHE A 110 0.89 -34.31 22.37
CA PHE A 110 2.34 -34.21 22.68
C PHE A 110 2.88 -35.40 23.48
N VAL A 111 2.02 -36.31 23.93
CA VAL A 111 2.37 -37.41 24.84
C VAL A 111 1.72 -38.71 24.38
N GLN A 112 2.17 -39.85 24.94
CA GLN A 112 1.67 -41.18 24.58
C GLN A 112 0.80 -41.77 25.70
N GLU A 113 0.02 -42.78 25.35
CA GLU A 113 -0.68 -43.61 26.32
C GLU A 113 0.33 -44.29 27.24
N ASP A 114 -0.06 -44.52 28.49
CA ASP A 114 0.75 -45.09 29.55
C ASP A 114 1.97 -44.26 29.97
N GLU A 115 2.19 -43.07 29.39
CA GLU A 115 3.28 -42.18 29.76
C GLU A 115 3.02 -41.52 31.14
N GLN A 116 4.04 -41.52 32.00
CA GLN A 116 4.01 -40.80 33.28
C GLN A 116 4.33 -39.35 33.11
N LEU A 117 3.38 -38.47 33.35
CA LEU A 117 3.49 -37.04 33.17
C LEU A 117 3.73 -36.32 34.47
N MET A 118 4.55 -35.27 34.42
CA MET A 118 4.78 -34.34 35.52
C MET A 118 3.79 -33.16 35.41
N PRO A 119 3.49 -32.47 36.54
CA PRO A 119 2.70 -31.26 36.52
C PRO A 119 3.19 -30.24 35.49
N GLY A 120 2.28 -29.67 34.69
CA GLY A 120 2.59 -28.70 33.64
C GLY A 120 3.06 -29.28 32.31
N ALA A 121 3.11 -30.62 32.16
CA ALA A 121 3.35 -31.24 30.87
C ALA A 121 2.19 -30.91 29.88
N LYS A 122 2.53 -30.47 28.67
CA LYS A 122 1.58 -30.18 27.60
C LYS A 122 1.08 -31.50 27.02
N ILE A 123 -0.24 -31.69 26.95
CA ILE A 123 -0.87 -32.96 26.54
C ILE A 123 -1.53 -32.83 25.17
N ILE A 124 -2.48 -31.91 25.02
CA ILE A 124 -3.26 -31.71 23.80
C ILE A 124 -3.35 -30.23 23.48
N GLU A 125 -3.34 -29.89 22.21
CA GLU A 125 -3.66 -28.56 21.74
C GLU A 125 -4.87 -28.60 20.79
N ILE A 126 -5.86 -27.73 21.07
CA ILE A 126 -7.12 -27.60 20.32
C ILE A 126 -7.21 -26.19 19.77
N VAL A 127 -7.62 -26.07 18.50
CA VAL A 127 -7.73 -24.79 17.81
C VAL A 127 -9.07 -24.68 17.11
N ASP A 128 -9.77 -23.57 17.33
CA ASP A 128 -10.99 -23.23 16.61
C ASP A 128 -10.62 -22.47 15.33
N TYR A 129 -10.65 -23.16 14.19
CA TYR A 129 -10.38 -22.56 12.89
C TYR A 129 -11.59 -21.86 12.25
N LYS A 130 -12.76 -21.88 12.91
CA LYS A 130 -13.95 -21.18 12.42
C LYS A 130 -14.02 -19.73 12.89
N ASP A 131 -13.61 -19.47 14.13
CA ASP A 131 -13.61 -18.13 14.72
C ASP A 131 -12.19 -17.55 14.69
N LEU A 132 -11.92 -16.79 13.65
CA LEU A 132 -10.61 -16.17 13.41
C LEU A 132 -10.63 -14.69 13.77
N GLN A 133 -9.44 -14.18 14.04
CA GLN A 133 -9.20 -12.75 14.24
C GLN A 133 -7.91 -12.33 13.53
N LEU A 134 -7.87 -11.09 13.07
CA LEU A 134 -6.65 -10.45 12.66
C LEU A 134 -6.08 -9.69 13.86
N LYS A 135 -4.85 -10.02 14.25
CA LYS A 135 -4.12 -9.31 15.29
C LYS A 135 -3.10 -8.38 14.65
N VAL A 136 -3.30 -7.09 14.83
CA VAL A 136 -2.43 -6.05 14.32
C VAL A 136 -1.70 -5.34 15.47
N LYS A 137 -0.57 -4.71 15.14
CA LYS A 137 0.18 -3.85 16.06
C LYS A 137 -0.06 -2.40 15.64
N VAL A 138 -0.66 -1.62 16.52
CA VAL A 138 -0.92 -0.19 16.33
C VAL A 138 0.12 0.62 17.08
N ASP A 139 0.78 1.54 16.39
CA ASP A 139 1.73 2.47 17.00
C ASP A 139 1.01 3.42 17.97
N GLU A 140 1.69 3.80 19.04
CA GLU A 140 1.18 4.73 20.07
C GLU A 140 0.65 6.04 19.47
N TYR A 141 1.29 6.56 18.39
CA TYR A 141 0.85 7.80 17.73
C TYR A 141 -0.45 7.63 16.93
N ASP A 142 -0.73 6.41 16.47
CA ASP A 142 -1.91 6.08 15.67
C ASP A 142 -3.09 5.57 16.53
N LEU A 143 -2.92 5.36 17.83
CA LEU A 143 -4.00 4.89 18.72
C LEU A 143 -5.27 5.74 18.69
N LYS A 144 -5.14 7.05 18.44
CA LYS A 144 -6.29 7.96 18.33
C LYS A 144 -7.18 7.69 17.13
N THR A 145 -6.64 7.01 16.11
CA THR A 145 -7.31 6.74 14.84
C THR A 145 -8.13 5.47 14.86
N ILE A 146 -7.83 4.55 15.80
CA ILE A 146 -8.50 3.27 15.95
C ILE A 146 -9.30 3.24 17.25
N LYS A 147 -10.52 2.72 17.18
CA LYS A 147 -11.41 2.57 18.34
C LYS A 147 -12.12 1.24 18.26
N LYS A 148 -12.56 0.75 19.42
CA LYS A 148 -13.43 -0.42 19.46
C LYS A 148 -14.71 -0.19 18.65
N ASP A 149 -15.23 -1.25 18.05
CA ASP A 149 -16.46 -1.31 17.27
C ASP A 149 -16.46 -0.52 15.94
N ILE A 150 -15.27 -0.04 15.47
CA ILE A 150 -15.18 0.56 14.14
C ILE A 150 -15.02 -0.54 13.05
N PRO A 151 -15.64 -0.34 11.87
CA PRO A 151 -15.44 -1.21 10.73
C PRO A 151 -14.04 -1.05 10.14
N VAL A 152 -13.47 -2.13 9.64
CA VAL A 152 -12.13 -2.21 9.06
C VAL A 152 -12.19 -3.04 7.80
N ASN A 153 -11.57 -2.56 6.73
CA ASN A 153 -11.32 -3.36 5.55
C ASN A 153 -10.03 -4.16 5.73
N ILE A 154 -10.10 -5.49 5.52
CA ILE A 154 -8.96 -6.40 5.69
C ILE A 154 -8.57 -6.95 4.32
N THR A 155 -7.34 -6.70 3.89
CA THR A 155 -6.78 -7.26 2.65
C THR A 155 -5.86 -8.42 3.00
N ILE A 156 -6.17 -9.63 2.49
CA ILE A 156 -5.29 -10.81 2.58
C ILE A 156 -4.62 -11.01 1.22
N HIS A 157 -3.38 -10.56 1.11
CA HIS A 157 -2.64 -10.56 -0.17
C HIS A 157 -2.44 -11.96 -0.75
N ALA A 158 -2.24 -12.97 0.11
CA ALA A 158 -2.08 -14.36 -0.31
C ALA A 158 -3.30 -14.92 -1.05
N LEU A 159 -4.50 -14.40 -0.72
CA LEU A 159 -5.78 -14.80 -1.35
C LEU A 159 -6.21 -13.82 -2.44
N ASN A 160 -5.57 -12.65 -2.52
CA ASN A 160 -5.99 -11.51 -3.36
C ASN A 160 -7.47 -11.16 -3.14
N LYS A 161 -7.89 -11.12 -1.87
CA LYS A 161 -9.26 -10.86 -1.43
C LYS A 161 -9.30 -9.83 -0.32
N ASP A 162 -10.40 -9.07 -0.32
CA ASP A 162 -10.76 -8.14 0.74
C ASP A 162 -11.91 -8.72 1.57
N PHE A 163 -11.86 -8.47 2.88
CA PHE A 163 -12.82 -8.88 3.87
C PHE A 163 -13.21 -7.69 4.74
N GLU A 164 -14.39 -7.75 5.33
CA GLU A 164 -14.80 -6.78 6.33
C GLU A 164 -14.55 -7.36 7.74
N GLY A 165 -14.12 -6.50 8.64
CA GLY A 165 -13.90 -6.82 10.03
C GLY A 165 -14.34 -5.69 10.96
N ILE A 166 -14.34 -5.95 12.26
CA ILE A 166 -14.66 -4.98 13.29
C ILE A 166 -13.59 -5.06 14.38
N VAL A 167 -13.10 -3.90 14.83
CA VAL A 167 -12.19 -3.85 15.98
C VAL A 167 -12.91 -4.34 17.24
N THR A 168 -12.45 -5.45 17.79
CA THR A 168 -13.09 -6.06 18.97
C THR A 168 -12.42 -5.66 20.27
N ASP A 169 -11.11 -5.49 20.25
CA ASP A 169 -10.33 -5.15 21.45
C ASP A 169 -9.05 -4.41 21.09
N ILE A 170 -8.62 -3.52 21.99
CA ILE A 170 -7.36 -2.81 21.93
C ILE A 170 -6.67 -3.02 23.26
N ALA A 171 -5.47 -3.62 23.25
CA ALA A 171 -4.72 -3.86 24.47
C ALA A 171 -4.49 -2.57 25.26
N LYS A 172 -4.67 -2.65 26.57
CA LYS A 172 -4.43 -1.50 27.47
C LYS A 172 -2.95 -1.34 27.86
N GLU A 173 -2.13 -2.35 27.53
CA GLU A 173 -0.70 -2.36 27.78
C GLU A 173 0.05 -2.38 26.46
N GLY A 174 0.99 -1.44 26.32
CA GLY A 174 1.86 -1.37 25.15
C GLY A 174 3.09 -2.26 25.30
N VAL A 175 3.58 -2.78 24.18
CA VAL A 175 4.81 -3.53 24.09
C VAL A 175 5.85 -2.69 23.37
N ASN A 176 6.96 -2.36 24.04
CA ASN A 176 8.06 -1.64 23.40
C ASN A 176 8.89 -2.61 22.55
N MET A 177 9.04 -2.26 21.27
CA MET A 177 9.87 -2.98 20.31
C MET A 177 10.81 -1.99 19.62
N ASN A 178 12.10 -2.10 19.84
CA ASN A 178 13.11 -1.24 19.21
C ASN A 178 12.90 0.27 19.42
N GLY A 179 12.36 0.66 20.59
CA GLY A 179 12.12 2.08 20.92
C GLY A 179 10.77 2.63 20.48
N VAL A 180 9.93 1.82 19.80
CA VAL A 180 8.55 2.17 19.42
C VAL A 180 7.59 1.34 20.28
N THR A 181 6.56 1.97 20.83
CA THR A 181 5.53 1.31 21.62
C THR A 181 4.34 0.94 20.73
N PHE A 182 4.01 -0.35 20.73
CA PHE A 182 2.87 -0.88 19.99
C PHE A 182 1.79 -1.42 20.91
N PHE A 183 0.55 -1.28 20.51
CA PHE A 183 -0.62 -1.84 21.17
C PHE A 183 -1.24 -2.92 20.29
N ASN A 184 -1.34 -4.14 20.83
CA ASN A 184 -2.01 -5.22 20.11
C ASN A 184 -3.49 -4.89 19.99
N THR A 185 -4.01 -4.99 18.78
CA THR A 185 -5.41 -4.74 18.47
C THR A 185 -5.97 -5.94 17.74
N ASN A 186 -7.10 -6.44 18.23
CA ASN A 186 -7.80 -7.59 17.65
C ASN A 186 -8.97 -7.10 16.80
N ILE A 187 -9.09 -7.66 15.61
CA ILE A 187 -10.12 -7.37 14.62
C ILE A 187 -10.80 -8.68 14.26
N SER A 188 -12.11 -8.77 14.42
CA SER A 188 -12.86 -9.95 13.99
C SER A 188 -12.86 -10.05 12.48
N ILE A 189 -12.83 -11.27 11.96
CA ILE A 189 -12.96 -11.58 10.55
C ILE A 189 -13.82 -12.82 10.37
N GLU A 190 -14.78 -12.76 9.46
CA GLU A 190 -15.55 -13.96 9.09
C GLU A 190 -14.70 -14.83 8.16
N ASN A 191 -14.57 -16.11 8.50
CA ASN A 191 -13.84 -17.06 7.67
C ASN A 191 -14.80 -17.83 6.73
N PRO A 192 -14.78 -17.57 5.41
CA PRO A 192 -15.56 -18.34 4.46
C PRO A 192 -15.00 -19.75 4.20
N GLY A 193 -13.88 -20.13 4.84
CA GLY A 193 -13.25 -21.45 4.77
C GLY A 193 -11.88 -21.48 4.07
N ASP A 194 -11.44 -20.39 3.48
CA ASP A 194 -10.15 -20.29 2.77
C ASP A 194 -9.08 -19.48 3.51
N ILE A 195 -9.42 -18.85 4.65
CA ILE A 195 -8.48 -18.12 5.49
C ILE A 195 -7.79 -19.10 6.44
N LEU A 196 -6.47 -19.11 6.44
CA LEU A 196 -5.66 -19.96 7.30
C LEU A 196 -4.97 -19.16 8.41
N VAL A 197 -4.87 -19.73 9.59
CA VAL A 197 -4.08 -19.20 10.71
C VAL A 197 -2.62 -19.03 10.28
N GLY A 198 -2.02 -17.89 10.62
CA GLY A 198 -0.66 -17.52 10.24
C GLY A 198 -0.56 -16.72 8.94
N MET A 199 -1.65 -16.57 8.18
CA MET A 199 -1.64 -15.67 7.01
C MET A 199 -1.43 -14.23 7.45
N SER A 200 -0.62 -13.49 6.67
CA SER A 200 -0.44 -12.05 6.85
C SER A 200 -1.60 -11.30 6.20
N ALA A 201 -2.08 -10.26 6.88
CA ALA A 201 -3.15 -9.40 6.39
C ALA A 201 -2.88 -7.94 6.75
N GLU A 202 -3.49 -7.05 5.99
CA GLU A 202 -3.47 -5.61 6.20
C GLU A 202 -4.87 -5.12 6.58
N ALA A 203 -4.97 -4.42 7.71
CA ALA A 203 -6.20 -3.76 8.15
C ALA A 203 -6.18 -2.30 7.74
N LYS A 204 -7.22 -1.83 7.05
CA LYS A 204 -7.37 -0.44 6.59
C LYS A 204 -8.52 0.24 7.32
N VAL A 205 -8.18 1.23 8.13
CA VAL A 205 -9.14 2.08 8.85
C VAL A 205 -9.31 3.37 8.08
N LEU A 206 -10.55 3.73 7.75
CA LEU A 206 -10.85 4.98 7.04
C LEU A 206 -10.39 6.17 7.90
N ASN A 207 -9.53 7.03 7.31
CA ASN A 207 -9.07 8.27 7.91
C ASN A 207 -9.95 9.44 7.48
N GLU A 208 -9.92 9.77 6.19
CA GLU A 208 -10.68 10.87 5.61
C GLU A 208 -11.34 10.42 4.31
N LYS A 209 -12.50 10.97 4.04
CA LYS A 209 -13.22 10.76 2.79
C LYS A 209 -13.79 12.08 2.31
N ALA A 210 -13.48 12.45 1.07
CA ALA A 210 -14.09 13.57 0.37
C ALA A 210 -14.73 13.07 -0.91
N ASN A 211 -15.99 13.48 -1.13
CA ASN A 211 -16.76 13.08 -2.30
C ASN A 211 -17.02 14.30 -3.19
N ASP A 212 -17.18 14.06 -4.49
CA ASP A 212 -17.51 15.09 -5.49
C ASP A 212 -16.52 16.27 -5.52
N ILE A 213 -15.25 16.00 -5.20
CA ILE A 213 -14.18 16.99 -5.21
C ILE A 213 -13.46 17.05 -6.55
N VAL A 214 -12.76 18.18 -6.81
CA VAL A 214 -11.89 18.31 -7.99
C VAL A 214 -10.64 17.49 -7.80
N VAL A 215 -10.36 16.53 -8.68
CA VAL A 215 -9.23 15.61 -8.55
C VAL A 215 -8.30 15.63 -9.76
N LEU A 216 -7.01 15.44 -9.48
CA LEU A 216 -5.97 15.24 -10.48
C LEU A 216 -5.07 14.07 -10.07
N PRO A 217 -4.47 13.35 -11.04
CA PRO A 217 -3.35 12.46 -10.73
C PRO A 217 -2.21 13.25 -10.11
N ILE A 218 -1.61 12.72 -9.04
CA ILE A 218 -0.49 13.39 -8.33
C ILE A 218 0.69 13.70 -9.28
N THR A 219 0.86 12.91 -10.35
CA THR A 219 1.89 13.09 -11.37
C THR A 219 1.75 14.38 -12.19
N ALA A 220 0.56 14.98 -12.21
CA ALA A 220 0.29 16.25 -12.89
C ALA A 220 0.73 17.46 -12.05
N VAL A 221 0.87 17.30 -10.75
CA VAL A 221 1.27 18.36 -9.82
C VAL A 221 2.80 18.51 -9.83
N LYS A 222 3.25 19.74 -9.86
CA LYS A 222 4.66 20.12 -9.73
C LYS A 222 4.84 21.02 -8.51
N PHE A 223 6.06 21.05 -7.98
CA PHE A 223 6.42 21.89 -6.84
C PHE A 223 7.58 22.80 -7.22
N ARG A 224 7.53 24.06 -6.78
CA ARG A 224 8.65 24.99 -6.87
C ARG A 224 9.65 24.73 -5.74
N ASP A 225 10.76 25.44 -5.76
CA ASP A 225 11.82 25.34 -4.75
C ASP A 225 11.34 25.73 -3.34
N ASP A 226 10.29 26.55 -3.25
CA ASP A 226 9.62 26.95 -2.00
C ASP A 226 8.49 26.00 -1.58
N ASN A 227 8.36 24.84 -2.23
CA ASN A 227 7.29 23.86 -2.06
C ASN A 227 5.88 24.34 -2.44
N SER A 228 5.71 25.45 -3.14
CA SER A 228 4.41 25.87 -3.65
C SER A 228 3.96 24.97 -4.80
N PRO A 229 2.72 24.37 -4.74
CA PRO A 229 2.24 23.49 -5.78
C PRO A 229 1.70 24.27 -6.98
N TYR A 230 1.95 23.75 -8.17
CA TYR A 230 1.43 24.29 -9.41
C TYR A 230 1.18 23.19 -10.44
N VAL A 231 0.41 23.51 -11.46
CA VAL A 231 0.22 22.67 -12.66
C VAL A 231 0.57 23.45 -13.91
N LYS A 232 0.85 22.71 -14.96
CA LYS A 232 1.04 23.33 -16.27
C LYS A 232 -0.28 23.31 -17.03
N VAL A 233 -0.69 24.47 -17.55
CA VAL A 233 -1.89 24.61 -18.39
C VAL A 233 -1.47 25.13 -19.75
N LYS A 234 -2.20 24.76 -20.79
CA LYS A 234 -1.98 25.29 -22.15
C LYS A 234 -3.01 26.37 -22.42
N GLN A 235 -2.55 27.61 -22.55
CA GLN A 235 -3.38 28.75 -22.89
C GLN A 235 -2.82 29.43 -24.15
N ASP A 236 -3.65 29.65 -25.15
CA ASP A 236 -3.29 30.28 -26.44
C ASP A 236 -2.06 29.64 -27.15
N GLY A 237 -1.82 28.34 -26.92
CA GLY A 237 -0.71 27.59 -27.51
C GLY A 237 0.60 27.65 -26.71
N GLU A 238 0.65 28.40 -25.65
CA GLU A 238 1.78 28.48 -24.71
C GLU A 238 1.49 27.67 -23.43
N ILE A 239 2.54 27.15 -22.80
CA ILE A 239 2.43 26.42 -21.54
C ILE A 239 2.77 27.36 -20.41
N GLU A 240 1.80 27.57 -19.51
CA GLU A 240 1.94 28.43 -18.34
C GLU A 240 1.81 27.64 -17.05
N ASP A 241 2.46 28.13 -16.00
CA ASP A 241 2.34 27.58 -14.67
C ASP A 241 1.15 28.24 -13.95
N LYS A 242 0.21 27.42 -13.47
CA LYS A 242 -0.96 27.86 -12.73
C LYS A 242 -0.89 27.37 -11.29
N ASP A 243 -0.91 28.29 -10.35
CA ASP A 243 -0.88 27.98 -8.92
C ASP A 243 -2.16 27.28 -8.49
N ILE A 244 -2.02 26.30 -7.63
CA ILE A 244 -3.11 25.51 -7.08
C ILE A 244 -2.96 25.32 -5.58
N GLU A 245 -4.05 25.01 -4.91
CA GLU A 245 -4.07 24.60 -3.51
C GLU A 245 -4.49 23.13 -3.42
N LEU A 246 -3.69 22.33 -2.71
CA LEU A 246 -3.91 20.90 -2.56
C LEU A 246 -4.75 20.59 -1.32
N GLY A 247 -5.54 19.54 -1.41
CA GLY A 247 -6.26 18.94 -0.30
C GLY A 247 -5.72 17.55 0.06
N ILE A 248 -6.63 16.62 0.33
CA ILE A 248 -6.28 15.24 0.65
C ILE A 248 -5.72 14.48 -0.56
N THR A 249 -4.92 13.46 -0.31
CA THR A 249 -4.35 12.59 -1.36
C THR A 249 -4.31 11.14 -0.89
N ASP A 250 -4.58 10.21 -1.81
CA ASP A 250 -4.41 8.77 -1.61
C ASP A 250 -3.08 8.23 -2.19
N GLY A 251 -2.21 9.15 -2.65
CA GLY A 251 -0.94 8.82 -3.30
C GLY A 251 -1.03 8.57 -4.81
N ILE A 252 -2.23 8.44 -5.37
CA ILE A 252 -2.51 8.30 -6.82
C ILE A 252 -3.14 9.59 -7.33
N SER A 253 -4.16 10.05 -6.64
CA SER A 253 -4.92 11.26 -6.91
C SER A 253 -4.78 12.26 -5.78
N VAL A 254 -4.95 13.53 -6.09
CA VAL A 254 -4.93 14.62 -5.12
C VAL A 254 -6.12 15.54 -5.37
N GLU A 255 -6.73 15.99 -4.27
CA GLU A 255 -7.75 17.02 -4.28
C GLU A 255 -7.17 18.39 -4.64
N ILE A 256 -7.87 19.13 -5.48
CA ILE A 256 -7.56 20.53 -5.80
C ILE A 256 -8.63 21.41 -5.13
N LYS A 257 -8.24 22.09 -4.06
CA LYS A 257 -9.12 23.01 -3.32
C LYS A 257 -9.38 24.30 -4.04
N SER A 258 -8.36 24.80 -4.75
CA SER A 258 -8.48 26.03 -5.54
C SER A 258 -7.48 26.04 -6.71
N GLY A 259 -7.75 26.90 -7.69
CA GLY A 259 -6.90 27.09 -8.87
C GLY A 259 -7.40 26.39 -10.13
N LEU A 260 -8.19 25.31 -10.04
CA LEU A 260 -8.75 24.59 -11.18
C LEU A 260 -10.24 24.29 -10.98
N ASN A 261 -10.94 24.12 -12.11
CA ASN A 261 -12.33 23.68 -12.14
C ASN A 261 -12.45 22.37 -12.95
N VAL A 262 -13.53 21.63 -12.71
CA VAL A 262 -13.87 20.46 -13.53
C VAL A 262 -13.98 20.90 -15.01
N GLY A 263 -13.32 20.14 -15.89
CA GLY A 263 -13.24 20.43 -17.32
C GLY A 263 -12.00 21.24 -17.75
N ASP A 264 -11.25 21.82 -16.82
CA ASP A 264 -9.95 22.45 -17.12
C ASP A 264 -8.97 21.39 -17.67
N LYS A 265 -8.07 21.81 -18.56
CA LYS A 265 -7.04 20.93 -19.13
C LYS A 265 -5.68 21.22 -18.52
N VAL A 266 -5.06 20.18 -17.99
CA VAL A 266 -3.72 20.22 -17.41
C VAL A 266 -2.76 19.47 -18.34
N PHE A 267 -1.60 20.06 -18.57
CA PHE A 267 -0.57 19.53 -19.44
C PHE A 267 0.52 18.82 -18.61
N ILE A 268 0.77 17.55 -18.91
CA ILE A 268 1.84 16.77 -18.30
C ILE A 268 2.99 16.64 -19.31
N PRO A 269 4.12 17.35 -19.10
CA PRO A 269 5.28 17.21 -20.00
C PRO A 269 5.83 15.78 -19.94
N LYS A 270 6.07 15.17 -21.10
CA LYS A 270 6.87 13.95 -21.18
C LYS A 270 8.35 14.31 -21.09
N GLU A 271 9.06 13.75 -20.15
CA GLU A 271 10.52 13.84 -20.14
C GLU A 271 11.04 13.05 -21.35
N ILE A 272 11.65 13.75 -22.30
CA ILE A 272 12.41 13.07 -23.35
C ILE A 272 13.69 12.57 -22.67
N THR A 273 13.66 11.34 -22.19
CA THR A 273 14.91 10.64 -21.86
C THR A 273 15.64 10.44 -23.19
N ASN A 274 16.57 11.35 -23.47
CA ASN A 274 17.58 11.14 -24.49
C ASN A 274 18.43 9.94 -24.04
N ASN A 275 17.99 8.77 -24.42
CA ASN A 275 18.81 7.57 -24.35
C ASN A 275 19.95 7.75 -25.39
N PHE A 276 20.96 8.53 -25.01
CA PHE A 276 22.26 8.43 -25.63
C PHE A 276 22.85 7.07 -25.21
N GLY A 277 22.38 6.01 -25.88
CA GLY A 277 23.13 4.77 -25.90
C GLY A 277 24.55 5.09 -26.38
N PRO A 278 25.59 4.45 -25.82
CA PRO A 278 26.93 4.62 -26.32
C PRO A 278 26.95 4.30 -27.82
N PRO A 279 27.69 5.08 -28.65
CA PRO A 279 27.72 4.87 -30.08
C PRO A 279 28.13 3.41 -30.37
N GLU A 280 27.31 2.69 -31.12
CA GLU A 280 27.67 1.41 -31.71
C GLU A 280 28.92 1.59 -32.57
N GLY A 281 30.06 1.18 -32.07
CA GLY A 281 31.27 1.21 -32.88
C GLY A 281 32.57 1.14 -32.11
N VAL A 282 32.75 0.17 -31.24
CA VAL A 282 34.11 -0.40 -31.02
C VAL A 282 33.97 -1.90 -30.69
N ARG A 283 33.77 -2.72 -31.69
CA ARG A 283 34.14 -4.14 -31.61
C ARG A 283 35.67 -4.22 -31.56
N LYS A 284 36.24 -4.32 -30.37
CA LYS A 284 37.58 -4.85 -30.20
C LYS A 284 37.52 -6.35 -30.49
N THR A 285 37.98 -6.74 -31.68
CA THR A 285 38.38 -8.09 -31.98
C THR A 285 39.50 -8.52 -31.01
N VAL A 286 39.14 -9.33 -30.01
CA VAL A 286 40.12 -10.05 -29.23
C VAL A 286 40.42 -11.33 -30.02
N ASN A 287 41.63 -11.41 -30.56
CA ASN A 287 42.20 -12.55 -31.24
C ASN A 287 42.55 -13.62 -30.19
N PRO A 288 42.05 -14.86 -30.26
CA PRO A 288 42.52 -15.93 -29.40
C PRO A 288 43.64 -16.66 -30.12
N GLY A 289 44.87 -16.44 -29.73
CA GLY A 289 45.98 -17.18 -30.29
C GLY A 289 47.26 -16.90 -29.52
N GLY A 290 47.82 -17.93 -28.93
CA GLY A 290 49.20 -17.95 -28.43
C GLY A 290 49.41 -18.80 -27.19
N GLU A 291 49.63 -20.05 -27.46
CA GLU A 291 50.34 -21.10 -26.75
C GLU A 291 51.49 -20.60 -25.84
N SER A 292 51.60 -21.14 -24.67
CA SER A 292 52.65 -22.07 -24.16
C SER A 292 52.44 -22.31 -22.65
#